data_087be7b7777e02d45b385ba8f9b7e96b
#
_entry.id   087be7b7777e02d45b385ba8f9b7e96b
#
_cell.length_a   1.000
_cell.length_b   1.000
_cell.length_c   1.000
_cell.angle_alpha   90.00
_cell.angle_beta   90.00
_cell.angle_gamma   90.00
#
_symmetry.space_group_name_H-M   'P 1'
#
loop_
_entity.id
_entity.type
_entity.pdbx_description
1 polymer ?
#
loop_
_entity_poly.entity_id
_entity_poly.type
_entity_poly.pdbx_seq_one_letter_code
_entity_poly.pdbx_strand_id
1 'polypeptide(L)'
;MPGLALYDFGDSIRFGANSCAEDDDNYDKVELMLDYFEAYAKGFLSEAGDALNQCEIDNLAFSAKLMTFECGMRFLTDYLNGDTYFKTAYPEHNLVRAKNQFALVADMERKMEQMQQIIKSITE
;
A
#
# COMPACT_ATOMS: atom_id res chain seq x y z
N MET A 1 -16.19 9.65 -6.29
CA MET A 1 -16.64 8.46 -5.53
C MET A 1 -15.66 8.18 -4.40
N PRO A 2 -16.18 8.13 -3.16
CA PRO A 2 -15.29 7.96 -1.98
C PRO A 2 -14.42 6.70 -2.02
N GLY A 3 -14.97 5.58 -2.51
CA GLY A 3 -14.23 4.33 -2.62
C GLY A 3 -13.02 4.44 -3.53
N LEU A 4 -13.13 5.17 -4.64
CA LEU A 4 -12.00 5.39 -5.55
C LEU A 4 -10.91 6.23 -4.91
N ALA A 5 -11.28 7.22 -4.09
CA ALA A 5 -10.29 8.03 -3.38
C ALA A 5 -9.47 7.18 -2.40
N LEU A 6 -10.11 6.26 -1.68
CA LEU A 6 -9.41 5.34 -0.78
C LEU A 6 -8.50 4.39 -1.54
N TYR A 7 -8.93 3.90 -2.70
CA TYR A 7 -8.09 3.06 -3.55
C TYR A 7 -6.87 3.82 -4.07
N ASP A 8 -7.07 5.05 -4.54
CA ASP A 8 -5.97 5.87 -5.06
C ASP A 8 -4.94 6.15 -3.97
N PHE A 9 -5.40 6.49 -2.76
CA PHE A 9 -4.51 6.70 -1.63
C PHE A 9 -3.74 5.41 -1.29
N GLY A 10 -4.46 4.30 -1.15
CA GLY A 10 -3.85 3.02 -0.81
C GLY A 10 -2.81 2.58 -1.82
N ASP A 11 -3.11 2.74 -3.11
CA ASP A 11 -2.18 2.37 -4.18
C ASP A 11 -0.94 3.27 -4.19
N SER A 12 -1.10 4.57 -3.92
CA SER A 12 0.03 5.50 -3.80
C SER A 12 0.95 5.10 -2.65
N ILE A 13 0.40 4.70 -1.52
CA ILE A 13 1.18 4.26 -0.36
C ILE A 13 1.93 2.96 -0.66
N ARG A 14 1.25 2.00 -1.26
CA ARG A 14 1.84 0.72 -1.64
C ARG A 14 3.12 0.91 -2.46
N PHE A 15 3.10 1.85 -3.36
CA PHE A 15 4.20 2.10 -4.28
C PHE A 15 5.19 3.13 -3.72
N GLY A 16 4.67 4.25 -3.20
CA GLY A 16 5.50 5.40 -2.82
C GLY A 16 6.11 5.34 -1.43
N ALA A 17 5.53 4.56 -0.51
CA ALA A 17 6.02 4.45 0.86
C ALA A 17 6.73 3.13 1.16
N ASN A 18 6.90 2.26 0.16
CA ASN A 18 7.71 1.05 0.28
C ASN A 18 9.20 1.45 0.25
N SER A 19 9.98 0.93 1.17
CA SER A 19 11.43 1.19 1.23
C SER A 19 12.19 0.57 0.06
N CYS A 20 11.61 -0.42 -0.60
CA CYS A 20 12.21 -1.17 -1.68
C CYS A 20 11.38 -1.07 -2.95
N ALA A 21 11.98 -1.41 -4.09
CA ALA A 21 11.23 -1.59 -5.33
C ALA A 21 10.25 -2.76 -5.17
N GLU A 22 9.16 -2.74 -5.92
CA GLU A 22 8.09 -3.75 -5.87
C GLU A 22 8.59 -5.16 -6.15
N ASP A 23 9.64 -5.31 -6.92
CA ASP A 23 10.23 -6.58 -7.29
C ASP A 23 11.56 -6.88 -6.60
N ASP A 24 11.88 -6.17 -5.52
CA ASP A 24 13.06 -6.46 -4.72
C ASP A 24 12.84 -7.78 -3.97
N ASP A 25 13.80 -8.70 -4.10
CA ASP A 25 13.72 -10.02 -3.48
C ASP A 25 14.28 -10.09 -2.06
N ASN A 26 14.78 -8.98 -1.55
CA ASN A 26 15.24 -8.91 -0.17
C ASN A 26 14.09 -8.52 0.75
N TYR A 27 13.23 -9.48 1.05
CA TYR A 27 11.99 -9.25 1.80
C TYR A 27 12.23 -8.73 3.22
N ASP A 28 13.38 -9.02 3.81
CA ASP A 28 13.74 -8.56 5.16
C ASP A 28 13.94 -7.04 5.21
N LYS A 29 14.24 -6.43 4.07
CA LYS A 29 14.43 -4.97 3.96
C LYS A 29 13.15 -4.22 3.61
N VAL A 30 12.09 -4.91 3.25
CA VAL A 30 10.83 -4.27 2.88
C VAL A 30 10.19 -3.67 4.12
N GLU A 31 10.02 -2.36 4.11
CA GLU A 31 9.44 -1.59 5.22
C GLU A 31 8.51 -0.51 4.70
N LEU A 32 7.47 -0.23 5.47
CA LEU A 32 6.68 0.97 5.26
C LEU A 32 7.46 2.16 5.83
N MET A 33 7.73 3.14 4.98
CA MET A 33 8.41 4.37 5.37
C MET A 33 7.38 5.35 5.93
N LEU A 34 7.35 5.50 7.25
CA LEU A 34 6.34 6.34 7.92
C LEU A 34 6.43 7.81 7.53
N ASP A 35 7.62 8.33 7.26
CA ASP A 35 7.80 9.71 6.81
C ASP A 35 7.19 9.93 5.42
N TYR A 36 7.36 9.00 4.50
CA TYR A 36 6.71 9.05 3.19
C TYR A 36 5.20 8.86 3.31
N PHE A 37 4.76 7.95 4.18
CA PHE A 37 3.34 7.79 4.45
C PHE A 37 2.72 9.11 4.92
N GLU A 38 3.37 9.79 5.85
CA GLU A 38 2.91 11.08 6.35
C GLU A 38 2.83 12.12 5.23
N ALA A 39 3.87 12.21 4.40
CA ALA A 39 3.91 13.17 3.29
C ALA A 39 2.77 12.92 2.29
N TYR A 40 2.56 11.67 1.90
CA TYR A 40 1.46 11.30 1.01
C TYR A 40 0.10 11.59 1.64
N ALA A 41 -0.07 11.29 2.93
CA ALA A 41 -1.31 11.53 3.64
C ALA A 41 -1.63 13.03 3.72
N LYS A 42 -0.63 13.85 4.01
CA LYS A 42 -0.80 15.32 4.05
C LYS A 42 -1.23 15.85 2.68
N GLY A 43 -0.57 15.42 1.62
CA GLY A 43 -0.91 15.85 0.27
C GLY A 43 -2.31 15.41 -0.14
N PHE A 44 -2.65 14.16 0.12
CA PHE A 44 -3.97 13.63 -0.20
C PHE A 44 -5.08 14.37 0.56
N LEU A 45 -4.92 14.55 1.87
CA LEU A 45 -5.93 15.17 2.70
C LEU A 45 -6.04 16.68 2.45
N SER A 46 -4.97 17.34 2.00
CA SER A 46 -5.05 18.76 1.63
C SER A 46 -5.94 18.97 0.40
N GLU A 47 -6.01 18.00 -0.50
CA GLU A 47 -6.81 18.11 -1.72
C GLU A 47 -8.18 17.48 -1.60
N ALA A 48 -8.30 16.37 -0.88
CA ALA A 48 -9.53 15.57 -0.84
C ALA A 48 -10.22 15.53 0.52
N GLY A 49 -9.59 16.08 1.57
CA GLY A 49 -10.09 15.95 2.94
C GLY A 49 -11.50 16.47 3.14
N ASP A 50 -11.87 17.57 2.47
CA ASP A 50 -13.20 18.16 2.57
C ASP A 50 -14.28 17.29 1.92
N ALA A 51 -13.89 16.42 0.99
CA ALA A 51 -14.82 15.53 0.30
C ALA A 51 -14.99 14.18 1.01
N LEU A 52 -14.20 13.93 2.07
CA LEU A 52 -14.22 12.67 2.79
C LEU A 52 -14.98 12.83 4.10
N ASN A 53 -15.78 11.81 4.46
CA ASN A 53 -16.40 11.78 5.78
C ASN A 53 -15.42 11.17 6.80
N GLN A 54 -15.79 11.21 8.09
CA GLN A 54 -14.93 10.73 9.16
C GLN A 54 -14.63 9.23 9.04
N CYS A 55 -15.60 8.45 8.61
CA CYS A 55 -15.42 7.01 8.41
C CYS A 55 -14.35 6.73 7.34
N GLU A 56 -14.38 7.48 6.24
CA GLU A 56 -13.39 7.35 5.18
C GLU A 56 -12.00 7.75 5.67
N ILE A 57 -11.88 8.82 6.43
CA ILE A 57 -10.63 9.28 7.02
C ILE A 57 -10.07 8.22 7.98
N ASP A 58 -10.95 7.65 8.82
CA ASP A 58 -10.56 6.61 9.78
C ASP A 58 -10.04 5.34 9.11
N ASN A 59 -10.44 5.10 7.86
CA ASN A 59 -10.04 3.90 7.11
C ASN A 59 -8.88 4.13 6.14
N LEU A 60 -8.27 5.31 6.10
CA LEU A 60 -7.17 5.59 5.17
C LEU A 60 -5.98 4.66 5.39
N ALA A 61 -5.55 4.50 6.62
CA ALA A 61 -4.42 3.60 6.93
C ALA A 61 -4.74 2.15 6.57
N PHE A 62 -5.96 1.71 6.90
CA PHE A 62 -6.40 0.36 6.56
C PHE A 62 -6.47 0.15 5.04
N SER A 63 -6.88 1.18 4.28
CA SER A 63 -6.94 1.08 2.82
C SER A 63 -5.56 0.81 2.21
N ALA A 64 -4.51 1.40 2.77
CA ALA A 64 -3.14 1.16 2.32
C ALA A 64 -2.77 -0.32 2.49
N LYS A 65 -3.09 -0.90 3.64
CA LYS A 65 -2.86 -2.31 3.90
C LYS A 65 -3.68 -3.21 2.97
N LEU A 66 -4.96 -2.89 2.80
CA LEU A 66 -5.86 -3.67 1.95
C LEU A 66 -5.42 -3.66 0.48
N MET A 67 -5.06 -2.51 -0.05
CA MET A 67 -4.60 -2.39 -1.44
C MET A 67 -3.29 -3.14 -1.66
N THR A 68 -2.39 -3.09 -0.69
CA THR A 68 -1.12 -3.82 -0.77
C THR A 68 -1.37 -5.34 -0.77
N PHE A 69 -2.25 -5.80 0.10
CA PHE A 69 -2.63 -7.22 0.16
C PHE A 69 -3.29 -7.67 -1.14
N GLU A 70 -4.24 -6.89 -1.66
CA GLU A 70 -4.93 -7.20 -2.90
C GLU A 70 -3.95 -7.30 -4.07
N CYS A 71 -3.01 -6.37 -4.16
CA CYS A 71 -2.00 -6.38 -5.20
C CYS A 71 -1.11 -7.63 -5.09
N GLY A 72 -0.70 -8.00 -3.88
CA GLY A 72 0.06 -9.22 -3.65
C GLY A 72 -0.70 -10.45 -4.11
N MET A 73 -1.99 -10.51 -3.81
CA MET A 73 -2.84 -11.62 -4.26
C MET A 73 -2.97 -11.69 -5.78
N ARG A 74 -3.04 -10.54 -6.45
CA ARG A 74 -3.10 -10.49 -7.92
C ARG A 74 -1.80 -11.03 -8.54
N PHE A 75 -0.65 -10.65 -8.02
CA PHE A 75 0.63 -11.16 -8.49
C PHE A 75 0.73 -12.67 -8.29
N LEU A 76 0.32 -13.16 -7.12
CA LEU A 76 0.35 -14.58 -6.83
C LEU A 76 -0.59 -15.36 -7.75
N THR A 77 -1.81 -14.86 -7.93
CA THR A 77 -2.79 -15.48 -8.82
C THR A 77 -2.26 -15.57 -10.24
N ASP A 78 -1.67 -14.50 -10.76
CA ASP A 78 -1.11 -14.49 -12.10
C ASP A 78 0.05 -15.47 -12.22
N TYR A 79 0.91 -15.56 -11.22
CA TYR A 79 1.99 -16.54 -11.18
C TYR A 79 1.45 -17.97 -11.29
N LEU A 80 0.41 -18.28 -10.51
CA LEU A 80 -0.22 -19.62 -10.53
C LEU A 80 -0.92 -19.93 -11.86
N ASN A 81 -1.37 -18.89 -12.56
CA ASN A 81 -2.04 -19.03 -13.86
C ASN A 81 -1.09 -18.96 -15.05
N GLY A 82 0.23 -18.92 -14.82
CA GLY A 82 1.22 -18.95 -15.88
C GLY A 82 1.70 -17.60 -16.37
N ASP A 83 1.59 -16.55 -15.56
CA ASP A 83 2.11 -15.21 -15.87
C ASP A 83 1.47 -14.60 -17.12
N THR A 84 0.15 -14.67 -17.22
CA THR A 84 -0.58 -14.25 -18.43
C THR A 84 -1.04 -12.80 -18.41
N TYR A 85 -1.15 -12.19 -17.23
CA TYR A 85 -1.70 -10.83 -17.10
C TYR A 85 -0.61 -9.75 -16.95
N PHE A 86 0.32 -9.95 -16.02
CA PHE A 86 1.39 -8.98 -15.79
C PHE A 86 2.61 -9.31 -16.64
N LYS A 87 3.29 -8.25 -17.09
CA LYS A 87 4.53 -8.41 -17.83
C LYS A 87 5.64 -8.83 -16.89
N THR A 88 6.36 -9.90 -17.22
CA THR A 88 7.45 -10.42 -16.39
C THR A 88 8.77 -10.42 -17.15
N ALA A 89 9.87 -10.14 -16.43
CA ALA A 89 11.21 -10.15 -16.98
C ALA A 89 11.90 -11.51 -16.80
N TYR A 90 11.40 -12.35 -15.90
CA TYR A 90 11.95 -13.68 -15.61
C TYR A 90 10.86 -14.57 -15.00
N PRO A 91 11.03 -15.90 -14.96
CA PRO A 91 9.95 -16.84 -14.63
C PRO A 91 9.29 -16.67 -13.27
N GLU A 92 10.02 -16.16 -12.26
CA GLU A 92 9.47 -16.01 -10.89
C GLU A 92 9.16 -14.56 -10.53
N HIS A 93 9.14 -13.67 -11.51
CA HIS A 93 8.99 -12.23 -11.27
C HIS A 93 7.70 -11.91 -10.49
N ASN A 94 6.57 -12.50 -10.89
CA ASN A 94 5.31 -12.27 -10.18
C ASN A 94 5.31 -12.87 -8.77
N LEU A 95 6.00 -13.98 -8.56
CA LEU A 95 6.13 -14.55 -7.22
C LEU A 95 6.96 -13.64 -6.31
N VAL A 96 8.05 -13.07 -6.82
CA VAL A 96 8.87 -12.11 -6.09
C VAL A 96 8.04 -10.87 -5.72
N ARG A 97 7.28 -10.33 -6.68
CA ARG A 97 6.39 -9.20 -6.43
C ARG A 97 5.37 -9.51 -5.35
N ALA A 98 4.74 -10.70 -5.40
CA ALA A 98 3.76 -11.11 -4.40
C ALA A 98 4.39 -11.16 -3.00
N LYS A 99 5.53 -11.77 -2.86
CA LYS A 99 6.25 -11.87 -1.58
C LYS A 99 6.66 -10.50 -1.05
N ASN A 100 7.10 -9.60 -1.92
CA ASN A 100 7.45 -8.23 -1.56
C ASN A 100 6.23 -7.51 -0.99
N GLN A 101 5.08 -7.60 -1.65
CA GLN A 101 3.86 -6.96 -1.20
C GLN A 101 3.38 -7.55 0.13
N PHE A 102 3.47 -8.86 0.32
CA PHE A 102 3.09 -9.49 1.58
C PHE A 102 4.04 -9.09 2.72
N ALA A 103 5.33 -8.91 2.45
CA ALA A 103 6.27 -8.39 3.43
C ALA A 103 5.91 -6.95 3.84
N LEU A 104 5.48 -6.14 2.87
CA LEU A 104 5.02 -4.77 3.13
C LEU A 104 3.74 -4.76 3.97
N VAL A 105 2.79 -5.65 3.69
CA VAL A 105 1.58 -5.82 4.49
C VAL A 105 1.92 -6.16 5.94
N ALA A 106 2.86 -7.08 6.14
CA ALA A 106 3.28 -7.48 7.48
C ALA A 106 3.87 -6.29 8.24
N ASP A 107 4.67 -5.46 7.57
CA ASP A 107 5.23 -4.27 8.20
C ASP A 107 4.15 -3.22 8.49
N MET A 108 3.18 -3.05 7.59
CA MET A 108 2.03 -2.18 7.84
C MET A 108 1.23 -2.63 9.05
N GLU A 109 1.06 -3.94 9.25
CA GLU A 109 0.38 -4.47 10.43
C GLU A 109 1.12 -4.08 11.71
N ARG A 110 2.44 -4.18 11.70
CA ARG A 110 3.26 -3.78 12.84
C ARG A 110 3.18 -2.29 13.13
N LYS A 111 2.97 -1.48 12.08
CA LYS A 111 2.99 -0.01 12.16
C LYS A 111 1.60 0.61 12.07
N MET A 112 0.54 -0.21 12.08
CA MET A 112 -0.82 0.28 11.85
C MET A 112 -1.23 1.35 12.86
N GLU A 113 -0.90 1.17 14.12
CA GLU A 113 -1.21 2.15 15.16
C GLU A 113 -0.54 3.49 14.88
N GLN A 114 0.74 3.45 14.47
CA GLN A 114 1.49 4.65 14.11
C GLN A 114 0.91 5.32 12.86
N MET A 115 0.50 4.55 11.87
CA MET A 115 -0.15 5.06 10.67
C MET A 115 -1.45 5.77 11.02
N GLN A 116 -2.26 5.18 11.88
CA GLN A 116 -3.51 5.79 12.34
C GLN A 116 -3.28 7.07 13.14
N GLN A 117 -2.25 7.09 13.98
CA GLN A 117 -1.87 8.29 14.73
C GLN A 117 -1.44 9.43 13.81
N ILE A 118 -0.72 9.13 12.74
CA ILE A 118 -0.32 10.12 11.74
C ILE A 118 -1.56 10.73 11.08
N ILE A 119 -2.51 9.91 10.64
CA ILE A 119 -3.75 10.40 10.03
C ILE A 119 -4.53 11.28 11.02
N LYS A 120 -4.66 10.85 12.26
CA LYS A 120 -5.35 11.60 13.30
C LYS A 120 -4.68 12.96 13.53
N SER A 121 -3.36 12.98 13.60
CA SER A 121 -2.58 14.22 13.79
C SER A 121 -2.80 15.22 12.66
N ILE A 122 -2.91 14.76 11.43
CA ILE A 122 -3.12 15.62 10.26
C ILE A 122 -4.54 16.21 10.27
N THR A 123 -5.53 15.44 10.74
CA THR A 123 -6.96 15.84 10.67
C THR A 123 -7.45 16.57 11.91
N GLU A 124 -6.65 16.71 12.93
CA GLU A 124 -7.00 17.50 14.14
C GLU A 124 -6.85 19.00 13.97
#